data_b472e245dfb7a5a07e2e8f4ae10fec92
#
_entry.id   b472e245dfb7a5a07e2e8f4ae10fec92
#
_cell.length_a   1.000
_cell.length_b   1.000
_cell.length_c   1.000
_cell.angle_alpha   90.00
_cell.angle_beta   90.00
_cell.angle_gamma   90.00
#
_symmetry.space_group_name_H-M   'P 1'
#
loop_
_entity.id
_entity.type
_entity.pdbx_description
1 polymer ?
#
loop_
_entity_poly.entity_id
_entity_poly.type
_entity_poly.pdbx_seq_one_letter_code
_entity_poly.pdbx_strand_id
1 'polypeptide(L)'
;MEFEKLIEERRSIRKYDSSRRAAKEQITAMVQAAIQAPSWKNSQTARYYAILEEAKCEEFSESCLPQFNRDSSKGASYLVTTFVKNRAGYNRETGAPDNECGNGWGYYDLGLQNEDLI
;
A
#
# COMPACT_ATOMS: atom_id res chain seq x y z
N MET A 1 14.85 10.02 13.17
CA MET A 1 15.54 8.71 12.99
C MET A 1 16.35 8.79 11.71
N GLU A 2 17.59 8.36 11.74
CA GLU A 2 18.42 8.33 10.54
C GLU A 2 17.96 7.25 9.58
N PHE A 3 18.09 7.50 8.29
CA PHE A 3 17.60 6.62 7.21
C PHE A 3 18.23 5.21 7.27
N GLU A 4 19.52 5.13 7.46
CA GLU A 4 20.23 3.84 7.57
C GLU A 4 19.71 3.02 8.74
N LYS A 5 19.51 3.65 9.88
CA LYS A 5 18.96 3.00 11.07
C LYS A 5 17.53 2.49 10.82
N LEU A 6 16.71 3.27 10.12
CA LEU A 6 15.36 2.87 9.76
C LEU A 6 15.36 1.59 8.91
N ILE A 7 16.20 1.54 7.88
CA ILE A 7 16.33 0.37 7.01
C ILE A 7 16.78 -0.86 7.81
N GLU A 8 17.76 -0.70 8.69
CA GLU A 8 18.32 -1.80 9.49
C GLU A 8 17.33 -2.33 10.54
N GLU A 9 16.54 -1.46 11.14
CA GLU A 9 15.63 -1.82 12.24
C GLU A 9 14.24 -2.26 11.80
N ARG A 10 13.80 -1.88 10.59
CA ARG A 10 12.47 -2.26 10.12
C ARG A 10 12.31 -3.79 10.07
N ARG A 11 11.20 -4.27 10.60
CA ARG A 11 10.84 -5.70 10.59
C ARG A 11 9.37 -5.86 10.27
N SER A 12 9.02 -7.01 9.72
CA SER A 12 7.62 -7.41 9.54
C SER A 12 6.99 -7.71 10.89
N ILE A 13 5.97 -6.94 11.23
CA ILE A 13 5.25 -7.08 12.50
C ILE A 13 4.01 -7.94 12.27
N ARG A 14 3.82 -8.95 13.12
CA ARG A 14 2.71 -9.92 13.03
C ARG A 14 1.92 -10.05 14.34
N LYS A 15 2.05 -9.05 15.20
CA LYS A 15 1.28 -8.95 16.44
C LYS A 15 0.99 -7.47 16.70
N TYR A 16 -0.26 -7.14 16.90
CA TYR A 16 -0.74 -5.77 17.02
C TYR A 16 -1.44 -5.54 18.34
N ASP A 17 -1.33 -4.34 18.86
CA ASP A 17 -2.04 -3.88 20.05
C ASP A 17 -3.42 -3.35 19.64
N SER A 18 -4.47 -4.12 19.90
CA SER A 18 -5.85 -3.77 19.53
C SER A 18 -6.40 -2.53 20.26
N SER A 19 -5.74 -2.10 21.33
CA SER A 19 -6.11 -0.86 22.05
C SER A 19 -5.56 0.40 21.40
N ARG A 20 -4.66 0.27 20.42
CA ARG A 20 -3.98 1.37 19.74
C ARG A 20 -4.15 1.26 18.23
N ARG A 21 -5.26 1.79 17.75
CA ARG A 21 -5.54 1.77 16.30
C ARG A 21 -5.00 3.02 15.61
N ALA A 22 -4.69 2.89 14.32
CA ALA A 22 -4.24 4.01 13.51
C ALA A 22 -5.34 5.07 13.38
N ALA A 23 -4.97 6.34 13.52
CA ALA A 23 -5.85 7.45 13.26
C ALA A 23 -5.79 7.86 11.77
N LYS A 24 -6.88 8.45 11.27
CA LYS A 24 -6.96 8.95 9.89
C LYS A 24 -5.79 9.90 9.56
N GLU A 25 -5.43 10.76 10.48
CA GLU A 25 -4.35 11.75 10.32
C GLU A 25 -3.00 11.07 10.14
N GLN A 26 -2.74 9.98 10.85
CA GLN A 26 -1.52 9.18 10.70
C GLN A 26 -1.46 8.52 9.32
N ILE A 27 -2.54 7.91 8.88
CA ILE A 27 -2.61 7.30 7.54
C ILE A 27 -2.43 8.35 6.45
N THR A 28 -3.06 9.51 6.60
CA THR A 28 -2.91 10.62 5.65
C THR A 28 -1.44 11.06 5.55
N ALA A 29 -0.76 11.21 6.67
CA ALA A 29 0.66 11.58 6.69
C ALA A 29 1.54 10.51 6.02
N MET A 30 1.25 9.23 6.26
CA MET A 30 1.96 8.12 5.63
C MET A 30 1.79 8.13 4.11
N VAL A 31 0.57 8.31 3.63
CA VAL A 31 0.28 8.37 2.19
C VAL A 31 0.92 9.61 1.55
N GLN A 32 0.89 10.75 2.22
CA GLN A 32 1.57 11.97 1.75
C GLN A 32 3.08 11.77 1.58
N ALA A 33 3.71 11.00 2.45
CA ALA A 33 5.11 10.61 2.29
C ALA A 33 5.29 9.65 1.11
N ALA A 34 4.45 8.64 0.99
CA ALA A 34 4.53 7.62 -0.05
C ALA A 34 4.38 8.19 -1.46
N ILE A 35 3.50 9.17 -1.67
CA ILE A 35 3.29 9.77 -2.99
C ILE A 35 4.47 10.60 -3.52
N GLN A 36 5.52 10.79 -2.71
CA GLN A 36 6.77 11.37 -3.18
C GLN A 36 7.59 10.40 -4.05
N ALA A 37 7.30 9.10 -3.99
CA ALA A 37 7.96 8.10 -4.80
C ALA A 37 7.73 8.35 -6.30
N PRO A 38 8.73 8.07 -7.16
CA PRO A 38 8.55 8.22 -8.60
C PRO A 38 7.60 7.16 -9.17
N SER A 39 7.06 7.43 -10.35
CA SER A 39 6.28 6.46 -11.11
C SER A 39 6.64 6.50 -12.59
N TRP A 40 6.31 5.46 -13.33
CA TRP A 40 6.57 5.38 -14.78
C TRP A 40 5.90 6.55 -15.50
N LYS A 41 6.71 7.38 -16.16
CA LYS A 41 6.23 8.61 -16.83
C LYS A 41 5.37 9.50 -15.92
N ASN A 42 5.61 9.48 -14.62
CA ASN A 42 4.81 10.19 -13.62
C ASN A 42 3.31 9.89 -13.72
N SER A 43 2.98 8.63 -13.95
CA SER A 43 1.59 8.18 -14.17
C SER A 43 0.71 8.23 -12.92
N GLN A 44 1.30 8.20 -11.74
CA GLN A 44 0.62 8.39 -10.45
C GLN A 44 -0.61 7.49 -10.29
N THR A 45 -0.45 6.19 -10.53
CA THR A 45 -1.56 5.24 -10.61
C THR A 45 -1.92 4.59 -9.28
N ALA A 46 -1.12 4.75 -8.23
CA ALA A 46 -1.40 4.15 -6.93
C ALA A 46 -2.69 4.70 -6.31
N ARG A 47 -3.42 3.82 -5.61
CA ARG A 47 -4.63 4.17 -4.85
C ARG A 47 -4.61 3.47 -3.51
N TYR A 48 -5.15 4.13 -2.50
CA TYR A 48 -5.13 3.68 -1.11
C TYR A 48 -6.52 3.72 -0.51
N TYR A 49 -6.88 2.66 0.21
CA TYR A 49 -8.16 2.54 0.91
C TYR A 49 -7.89 2.17 2.36
N ALA A 50 -8.17 3.06 3.29
CA ALA A 50 -7.98 2.84 4.72
C ALA A 50 -9.23 2.26 5.36
N ILE A 51 -9.08 1.19 6.12
CA ILE A 51 -10.14 0.57 6.91
C ILE A 51 -9.75 0.73 8.38
N LEU A 52 -10.45 1.64 9.09
CA LEU A 52 -10.08 2.10 10.42
C LEU A 52 -11.08 1.71 11.51
N GLU A 53 -12.37 1.62 11.20
CA GLU A 53 -13.39 1.19 12.16
C GLU A 53 -13.21 -0.29 12.52
N GLU A 54 -13.27 -0.60 13.81
CA GLU A 54 -13.06 -1.95 14.32
C GLU A 54 -13.97 -3.00 13.65
N ALA A 55 -15.27 -2.74 13.57
CA ALA A 55 -16.23 -3.65 12.95
C ALA A 55 -15.92 -3.90 11.47
N LYS A 56 -15.50 -2.87 10.74
CA LYS A 56 -15.11 -2.98 9.33
C LYS A 56 -13.78 -3.69 9.14
N CYS A 57 -12.84 -3.51 10.05
CA CYS A 57 -11.59 -4.27 10.06
C CYS A 57 -11.85 -5.77 10.25
N GLU A 58 -12.74 -6.14 11.16
CA GLU A 58 -13.13 -7.54 11.38
C GLU A 58 -13.82 -8.13 10.16
N GLU A 59 -14.77 -7.41 9.56
CA GLU A 59 -15.46 -7.83 8.34
C GLU A 59 -14.48 -8.04 7.17
N PHE A 60 -13.57 -7.10 6.96
CA PHE A 60 -12.54 -7.22 5.93
C PHE A 60 -11.63 -8.42 6.18
N SER A 61 -11.19 -8.61 7.41
CA SER A 61 -10.34 -9.73 7.80
C SER A 61 -11.00 -11.08 7.51
N GLU A 62 -12.26 -11.22 7.90
CA GLU A 62 -13.02 -12.47 7.70
C GLU A 62 -13.33 -12.73 6.21
N SER A 63 -13.66 -11.70 5.47
CA SER A 63 -14.11 -11.85 4.07
C SER A 63 -12.96 -11.91 3.06
N CYS A 64 -11.83 -11.26 3.33
CA CYS A 64 -10.79 -11.01 2.33
C CYS A 64 -9.45 -11.67 2.63
N LEU A 65 -9.18 -12.07 3.87
CA LEU A 65 -7.86 -12.57 4.25
C LEU A 65 -7.87 -14.08 4.49
N PRO A 66 -6.83 -14.79 4.05
CA PRO A 66 -6.63 -16.18 4.45
C PRO A 66 -6.28 -16.28 5.93
N GLN A 67 -6.48 -17.48 6.52
CA GLN A 67 -6.36 -17.70 7.96
C GLN A 67 -5.05 -17.18 8.57
N PHE A 68 -3.93 -17.47 7.93
CA PHE A 68 -2.63 -17.01 8.42
C PHE A 68 -2.57 -15.48 8.58
N ASN A 69 -3.09 -14.77 7.58
CA ASN A 69 -3.10 -13.30 7.58
C ASN A 69 -4.08 -12.73 8.61
N ARG A 70 -5.23 -13.39 8.80
CA ARG A 70 -6.17 -13.02 9.86
C ARG A 70 -5.53 -13.12 11.25
N ASP A 71 -4.86 -14.22 11.51
CA ASP A 71 -4.21 -14.45 12.79
C ASP A 71 -3.07 -13.46 13.06
N SER A 72 -2.25 -13.19 12.04
CA SER A 72 -1.09 -12.30 12.17
C SER A 72 -1.45 -10.82 12.18
N SER A 73 -2.64 -10.44 11.74
CA SER A 73 -3.10 -9.03 11.69
C SER A 73 -4.22 -8.71 12.69
N LYS A 74 -4.55 -9.63 13.58
CA LYS A 74 -5.62 -9.45 14.58
C LYS A 74 -5.39 -8.15 15.38
N GLY A 75 -6.42 -7.30 15.42
CA GLY A 75 -6.37 -6.02 16.13
C GLY A 75 -5.75 -4.87 15.32
N ALA A 76 -5.29 -5.13 14.09
CA ALA A 76 -4.75 -4.10 13.22
C ALA A 76 -5.84 -3.31 12.48
N SER A 77 -5.50 -2.10 12.05
CA SER A 77 -6.19 -1.41 10.97
C SER A 77 -5.58 -1.85 9.63
N TYR A 78 -6.30 -1.61 8.53
CA TYR A 78 -5.84 -2.05 7.22
C TYR A 78 -5.68 -0.87 6.25
N LEU A 79 -4.61 -0.88 5.51
CA LEU A 79 -4.41 0.00 4.37
C LEU A 79 -4.29 -0.86 3.12
N VAL A 80 -5.34 -0.88 2.31
CA VAL A 80 -5.37 -1.61 1.05
C VAL A 80 -4.74 -0.75 -0.03
N THR A 81 -3.74 -1.28 -0.71
CA THR A 81 -3.03 -0.57 -1.76
C THR A 81 -3.28 -1.23 -3.12
N THR A 82 -3.49 -0.42 -4.13
CA THR A 82 -3.76 -0.87 -5.50
C THR A 82 -3.28 0.16 -6.52
N PHE A 83 -3.45 -0.14 -7.80
CA PHE A 83 -3.12 0.80 -8.88
C PHE A 83 -4.16 0.75 -10.00
N VAL A 84 -4.28 1.83 -10.73
CA VAL A 84 -5.15 1.94 -11.90
C VAL A 84 -4.49 1.22 -13.07
N LYS A 85 -5.16 0.19 -13.62
CA LYS A 85 -4.65 -0.61 -14.73
C LYS A 85 -4.59 0.17 -16.03
N ASN A 86 -3.73 -0.30 -16.93
CA ASN A 86 -3.59 0.19 -18.29
C ASN A 86 -3.23 1.69 -18.36
N ARG A 87 -2.42 2.16 -17.43
CA ARG A 87 -1.89 3.52 -17.39
C ARG A 87 -0.37 3.56 -17.31
N ALA A 88 0.21 3.13 -16.18
CA ALA A 88 1.66 3.00 -16.10
C ALA A 88 2.12 1.95 -17.11
N GLY A 89 3.04 2.30 -17.97
CA GLY A 89 3.52 1.43 -19.06
C GLY A 89 2.62 1.38 -20.28
N TYR A 90 1.68 2.33 -20.43
CA TYR A 90 0.78 2.42 -21.59
C TYR A 90 0.85 3.80 -22.23
N ASN A 91 0.72 3.82 -23.56
CA ASN A 91 0.64 5.05 -24.31
C ASN A 91 -0.70 5.75 -24.06
N ARG A 92 -0.64 7.03 -23.71
CA ARG A 92 -1.84 7.80 -23.32
C ARG A 92 -2.79 8.08 -24.48
N GLU A 93 -2.27 8.13 -25.71
CA GLU A 93 -3.06 8.43 -26.90
C GLU A 93 -3.67 7.18 -27.50
N THR A 94 -2.89 6.09 -27.62
CA THR A 94 -3.32 4.86 -28.30
C THR A 94 -3.87 3.80 -27.35
N GLY A 95 -3.54 3.87 -26.06
CA GLY A 95 -3.88 2.85 -25.09
C GLY A 95 -3.07 1.56 -25.21
N ALA A 96 -2.10 1.51 -26.14
CA ALA A 96 -1.24 0.34 -26.32
C ALA A 96 -0.14 0.28 -25.24
N PRO A 97 0.31 -0.93 -24.85
CA PRO A 97 1.42 -1.05 -23.91
C PRO A 97 2.72 -0.50 -24.52
N ASP A 98 3.52 0.19 -23.73
CA ASP A 98 4.82 0.74 -24.14
C ASP A 98 5.82 -0.37 -24.44
N ASN A 99 5.71 -1.48 -23.73
CA ASN A 99 6.56 -2.67 -23.88
C ASN A 99 5.85 -3.91 -23.32
N GLU A 100 6.54 -5.04 -23.33
CA GLU A 100 6.03 -6.34 -22.89
C GLU A 100 5.66 -6.40 -21.40
N CYS A 101 6.16 -5.50 -20.56
CA CYS A 101 5.86 -5.47 -19.13
C CYS A 101 4.43 -5.01 -18.84
N GLY A 102 3.82 -4.21 -19.71
CA GLY A 102 2.43 -3.76 -19.55
C GLY A 102 2.12 -3.25 -18.15
N ASN A 103 1.14 -3.87 -17.47
CA ASN A 103 0.76 -3.53 -16.09
C ASN A 103 1.84 -3.87 -15.03
N GLY A 104 2.91 -4.55 -15.41
CA GLY A 104 4.07 -4.74 -14.53
C GLY A 104 4.64 -3.42 -14.02
N TRP A 105 4.56 -2.36 -14.81
CA TRP A 105 4.97 -1.02 -14.39
C TRP A 105 4.08 -0.45 -13.28
N GLY A 106 2.79 -0.74 -13.29
CA GLY A 106 1.88 -0.39 -12.21
C GLY A 106 2.24 -1.10 -10.90
N TYR A 107 2.55 -2.38 -10.96
CA TYR A 107 3.03 -3.14 -9.81
C TYR A 107 4.37 -2.60 -9.29
N TYR A 108 5.30 -2.30 -10.19
CA TYR A 108 6.60 -1.75 -9.85
C TYR A 108 6.45 -0.41 -9.12
N ASP A 109 5.67 0.49 -9.67
CA ASP A 109 5.42 1.82 -9.10
C ASP A 109 4.74 1.73 -7.74
N LEU A 110 3.78 0.83 -7.59
CA LEU A 110 3.10 0.59 -6.31
C LEU A 110 4.08 0.07 -5.25
N GLY A 111 4.99 -0.80 -5.64
CA GLY A 111 6.05 -1.32 -4.75
C GLY A 111 6.95 -0.21 -4.24
N LEU A 112 7.34 0.75 -5.09
CA LEU A 112 8.14 1.91 -4.70
C LEU A 112 7.41 2.77 -3.64
N GLN A 113 6.14 3.04 -3.85
CA GLN A 113 5.34 3.80 -2.90
C GLN A 113 5.11 3.04 -1.58
N ASN A 114 4.85 1.74 -1.67
CA ASN A 114 4.61 0.91 -0.49
C ASN A 114 5.86 0.78 0.38
N GLU A 115 7.06 0.79 -0.20
CA GLU A 115 8.31 0.80 0.58
C GLU A 115 8.38 2.05 1.47
N ASP A 116 7.95 3.20 0.98
CA ASP A 116 7.91 4.44 1.76
C ASP A 116 6.86 4.41 2.88
N LEU A 117 5.84 3.54 2.78
CA LEU A 117 4.83 3.34 3.83
C LEU A 117 5.33 2.52 5.01
N ILE A 118 6.23 1.59 4.77
CA ILE A 118 6.68 0.61 5.77
C ILE A 118 8.00 1.02 6.42
#